data_f8c12b798141a830d3bb6f9c9148a976
#
_entry.id   f8c12b798141a830d3bb6f9c9148a976
#
_cell.length_a   1.000
_cell.length_b   1.000
_cell.length_c   1.000
_cell.angle_alpha   90.00
_cell.angle_beta   90.00
_cell.angle_gamma   90.00
#
_symmetry.space_group_name_H-M   'P 1'
#
loop_
_entity.id
_entity.type
_entity.pdbx_description
1 polymer ?
#
loop_
_entity_poly.entity_id
_entity_poly.type
_entity_poly.pdbx_seq_one_letter_code
_entity_poly.pdbx_strand_id
1 'polypeptide(L)'
;EYQGDKIKAIFYYIADERVDFRELIKIFAEQFRIRIEMKQIGARQEAGRIGGLGSCGRELCCASWISSFVSVTTNSARSQEISLNPQKLAGQCGKLKCCLVYELDTYLDARKDFPRVREPLQTVDGDYYLVKTDILSRTMWFSTDPHSQANMRPLGVDRVKEIIRANQKGQKVDRLADVSFEPESDEPTFADVVGEESLTRFDKQREGRRKNRKKKGGRKGAPEGQPQPSGASP
;
A
#
# COMPACT_ATOMS: atom_id res chain seq x y z
N GLU A 1 -7.27 -10.64 32.38
CA GLU A 1 -5.94 -11.28 32.30
C GLU A 1 -5.58 -11.90 33.64
N TYR A 2 -5.38 -13.22 33.70
CA TYR A 2 -4.94 -13.89 34.93
C TYR A 2 -3.43 -13.85 35.03
N GLN A 3 -2.94 -13.59 36.23
CA GLN A 3 -1.51 -13.71 36.49
C GLN A 3 -1.13 -15.21 36.50
N GLY A 4 0.14 -15.55 36.17
CA GLY A 4 0.55 -16.95 36.00
C GLY A 4 0.31 -17.87 37.22
N ASP A 5 0.29 -17.32 38.43
CA ASP A 5 -0.03 -18.00 39.68
C ASP A 5 -1.55 -18.21 39.93
N LYS A 6 -2.39 -17.60 39.07
CA LYS A 6 -3.86 -17.60 39.17
C LYS A 6 -4.45 -17.02 40.49
N ILE A 7 -3.63 -16.34 41.28
CA ILE A 7 -4.08 -15.72 42.55
C ILE A 7 -4.68 -14.34 42.29
N LYS A 8 -4.25 -13.68 41.18
CA LYS A 8 -4.65 -12.32 40.82
C LYS A 8 -5.17 -12.26 39.40
N ALA A 9 -6.23 -11.47 39.18
CA ALA A 9 -6.70 -11.09 37.85
C ALA A 9 -6.70 -9.57 37.68
N ILE A 10 -6.26 -9.13 36.50
CA ILE A 10 -6.26 -7.72 36.12
C ILE A 10 -7.36 -7.53 35.09
N PHE A 11 -8.30 -6.62 35.38
CA PHE A 11 -9.34 -6.18 34.46
C PHE A 11 -8.96 -4.84 33.87
N TYR A 12 -8.86 -4.78 32.56
CA TYR A 12 -8.55 -3.56 31.84
C TYR A 12 -9.83 -2.85 31.45
N TYR A 13 -9.86 -1.53 31.60
CA TYR A 13 -11.00 -0.72 31.20
C TYR A 13 -10.57 0.56 30.53
N ILE A 14 -11.47 1.15 29.75
CA ILE A 14 -11.33 2.45 29.13
C ILE A 14 -12.44 3.34 29.68
N ALA A 15 -12.07 4.53 30.08
CA ALA A 15 -13.00 5.58 30.47
C ALA A 15 -12.33 6.95 30.27
N ASP A 16 -13.11 7.95 29.93
CA ASP A 16 -12.63 9.32 29.82
C ASP A 16 -12.50 9.96 31.22
N GLU A 17 -13.37 9.55 32.16
CA GLU A 17 -13.39 10.04 33.52
C GLU A 17 -13.04 8.92 34.52
N ARG A 18 -12.83 9.34 35.78
CA ARG A 18 -12.56 8.41 36.88
C ARG A 18 -13.82 7.67 37.27
N VAL A 19 -13.81 6.33 37.14
CA VAL A 19 -14.93 5.45 37.51
C VAL A 19 -14.69 4.80 38.86
N ASP A 20 -15.72 4.71 39.70
CA ASP A 20 -15.67 4.00 40.98
C ASP A 20 -16.06 2.52 40.79
N PHE A 21 -15.10 1.64 41.01
CA PHE A 21 -15.27 0.19 40.87
C PHE A 21 -15.36 -0.57 42.20
N ARG A 22 -15.55 0.11 43.36
CA ARG A 22 -15.48 -0.53 44.66
C ARG A 22 -16.48 -1.68 44.79
N GLU A 23 -17.72 -1.48 44.35
CA GLU A 23 -18.76 -2.51 44.41
C GLU A 23 -18.47 -3.64 43.42
N LEU A 24 -18.08 -3.29 42.20
CA LEU A 24 -17.75 -4.28 41.17
C LEU A 24 -16.58 -5.18 41.60
N ILE A 25 -15.55 -4.59 42.22
CA ILE A 25 -14.40 -5.35 42.75
C ILE A 25 -14.81 -6.31 43.81
N LYS A 26 -15.74 -5.95 44.70
CA LYS A 26 -16.27 -6.87 45.74
C LYS A 26 -16.99 -8.04 45.08
N ILE A 27 -17.90 -7.78 44.17
CA ILE A 27 -18.66 -8.82 43.46
C ILE A 27 -17.71 -9.78 42.73
N PHE A 28 -16.75 -9.25 42.03
CA PHE A 28 -15.75 -10.06 41.30
C PHE A 28 -14.88 -10.87 42.24
N ALA A 29 -14.44 -10.30 43.37
CA ALA A 29 -13.62 -11.00 44.34
C ALA A 29 -14.41 -12.19 45.00
N GLU A 30 -15.70 -11.99 45.30
CA GLU A 30 -16.59 -13.03 45.82
C GLU A 30 -16.83 -14.14 44.79
N GLN A 31 -17.09 -13.76 43.53
CA GLN A 31 -17.44 -14.69 42.47
C GLN A 31 -16.23 -15.50 41.99
N PHE A 32 -15.10 -14.87 41.80
CA PHE A 32 -13.90 -15.52 41.27
C PHE A 32 -12.96 -16.04 42.37
N ARG A 33 -13.13 -15.60 43.63
CA ARG A 33 -12.29 -15.94 44.78
C ARG A 33 -10.81 -15.68 44.59
N ILE A 34 -10.49 -14.62 43.86
CA ILE A 34 -9.14 -14.16 43.54
C ILE A 34 -9.01 -12.66 43.81
N ARG A 35 -7.77 -12.19 43.91
CA ARG A 35 -7.51 -10.76 44.04
C ARG A 35 -7.79 -10.05 42.70
N ILE A 36 -8.65 -9.03 42.73
CA ILE A 36 -9.02 -8.23 41.56
C ILE A 36 -8.25 -6.91 41.54
N GLU A 37 -7.70 -6.59 40.40
CA GLU A 37 -7.09 -5.27 40.12
C GLU A 37 -7.75 -4.67 38.86
N MET A 38 -8.16 -3.42 38.96
CA MET A 38 -8.69 -2.66 37.84
C MET A 38 -7.59 -1.75 37.29
N LYS A 39 -7.32 -1.82 35.98
CA LYS A 39 -6.29 -1.01 35.34
C LYS A 39 -6.86 -0.27 34.15
N GLN A 40 -6.77 1.07 34.19
CA GLN A 40 -7.15 1.90 33.08
C GLN A 40 -6.09 1.83 31.97
N ILE A 41 -6.54 1.66 30.74
CA ILE A 41 -5.70 1.67 29.56
C ILE A 41 -6.19 2.72 28.55
N GLY A 42 -5.30 3.19 27.69
CA GLY A 42 -5.67 4.11 26.63
C GLY A 42 -6.18 3.39 25.39
N ALA A 43 -6.96 4.07 24.55
CA ALA A 43 -7.55 3.53 23.32
C ALA A 43 -6.53 2.85 22.37
N ARG A 44 -5.28 3.33 22.32
CA ARG A 44 -4.22 2.69 21.52
C ARG A 44 -3.78 1.36 22.11
N GLN A 45 -3.70 1.27 23.45
CA GLN A 45 -3.34 0.02 24.11
C GLN A 45 -4.45 -1.01 23.96
N GLU A 46 -5.72 -0.57 24.01
CA GLU A 46 -6.87 -1.42 23.71
C GLU A 46 -6.79 -1.97 22.28
N ALA A 47 -6.64 -1.09 21.29
CA ALA A 47 -6.51 -1.50 19.90
C ALA A 47 -5.35 -2.50 19.70
N GLY A 48 -4.23 -2.29 20.40
CA GLY A 48 -3.09 -3.21 20.37
C GLY A 48 -3.38 -4.59 20.97
N ARG A 49 -4.25 -4.66 22.00
CA ARG A 49 -4.67 -5.94 22.62
C ARG A 49 -5.71 -6.70 21.80
N ILE A 50 -6.64 -5.97 21.19
CA ILE A 50 -7.64 -6.54 20.27
C ILE A 50 -6.97 -7.02 18.99
N GLY A 51 -5.95 -6.30 18.51
CA GLY A 51 -5.29 -6.61 17.26
C GLY A 51 -6.09 -6.15 16.05
N GLY A 52 -5.75 -6.69 14.88
CA GLY A 52 -6.41 -6.40 13.61
C GLY A 52 -5.45 -5.84 12.57
N LEU A 53 -6.00 -5.38 11.44
CA LEU A 53 -5.26 -4.83 10.31
C LEU A 53 -5.38 -3.31 10.25
N GLY A 54 -4.28 -2.65 9.96
CA GLY A 54 -4.26 -1.22 9.68
C GLY A 54 -4.79 -0.89 8.28
N SER A 55 -5.01 0.39 8.01
CA SER A 55 -5.37 0.88 6.66
C SER A 55 -4.29 0.61 5.59
N CYS A 56 -3.09 0.20 6.00
CA CYS A 56 -1.99 -0.24 5.14
C CYS A 56 -2.05 -1.75 4.80
N GLY A 57 -3.07 -2.49 5.27
CA GLY A 57 -3.20 -3.92 5.07
C GLY A 57 -2.28 -4.81 5.92
N ARG A 58 -1.44 -4.20 6.79
CA ARG A 58 -0.56 -4.92 7.71
C ARG A 58 -1.16 -4.99 9.10
N GLU A 59 -0.71 -5.93 9.90
CA GLU A 59 -1.03 -5.99 11.33
C GLU A 59 -0.75 -4.67 12.04
N LEU A 60 -1.55 -4.34 13.06
CA LEU A 60 -1.39 -3.10 13.80
C LEU A 60 0.00 -3.02 14.43
N CYS A 61 0.72 -1.91 14.18
CA CYS A 61 2.04 -1.68 14.76
C CYS A 61 2.04 -1.76 16.30
N CYS A 62 0.95 -1.32 16.95
CA CYS A 62 0.78 -1.39 18.40
C CYS A 62 0.52 -2.80 18.92
N ALA A 63 0.07 -3.74 18.07
CA ALA A 63 -0.12 -5.14 18.42
C ALA A 63 1.15 -5.97 18.20
N SER A 64 2.00 -5.57 17.23
CA SER A 64 3.14 -6.37 16.80
C SER A 64 4.48 -5.91 17.39
N TRP A 65 4.95 -4.72 17.07
CA TRP A 65 6.34 -4.34 17.37
C TRP A 65 6.54 -3.02 18.14
N ILE A 66 5.59 -2.06 18.07
CA ILE A 66 5.70 -0.81 18.83
C ILE A 66 5.25 -1.03 20.27
N SER A 67 6.18 -0.95 21.20
CA SER A 67 5.91 -1.03 22.64
C SER A 67 5.88 0.35 23.33
N SER A 68 6.64 1.33 22.82
CA SER A 68 6.68 2.69 23.34
C SER A 68 5.99 3.66 22.38
N PHE A 69 5.13 4.52 22.91
CA PHE A 69 4.34 5.43 22.11
C PHE A 69 4.72 6.88 22.38
N VAL A 70 5.18 7.55 21.34
CA VAL A 70 5.45 9.00 21.35
C VAL A 70 4.20 9.74 20.86
N SER A 71 4.03 10.98 21.32
CA SER A 71 2.97 11.85 20.82
C SER A 71 3.16 12.17 19.34
N VAL A 72 2.13 11.89 18.54
CA VAL A 72 2.14 12.14 17.09
C VAL A 72 1.55 13.52 16.83
N THR A 73 2.24 14.34 16.05
CA THR A 73 1.76 15.66 15.62
C THR A 73 1.39 15.68 14.16
N THR A 74 0.55 16.62 13.74
CA THR A 74 0.21 16.82 12.32
C THR A 74 1.41 17.28 11.49
N ASN A 75 2.46 17.81 12.13
CA ASN A 75 3.71 18.17 11.45
C ASN A 75 4.41 16.95 10.85
N SER A 76 4.33 15.80 11.52
CA SER A 76 4.88 14.55 10.97
C SER A 76 4.20 14.17 9.65
N ALA A 77 2.88 14.35 9.55
CA ALA A 77 2.14 14.11 8.31
C ALA A 77 2.49 15.12 7.21
N ARG A 78 2.65 16.42 7.58
CA ARG A 78 3.08 17.44 6.62
C ARG A 78 4.48 17.20 6.08
N SER A 79 5.39 16.75 6.93
CA SER A 79 6.77 16.43 6.50
C SER A 79 6.82 15.27 5.49
N GLN A 80 5.83 14.39 5.53
CA GLN A 80 5.65 13.25 4.61
C GLN A 80 4.74 13.58 3.42
N GLU A 81 4.29 14.83 3.29
CA GLU A 81 3.36 15.31 2.26
C GLU A 81 2.04 14.53 2.18
N ILE A 82 1.63 13.97 3.32
CA ILE A 82 0.34 13.28 3.46
C ILE A 82 -0.76 14.31 3.64
N SER A 83 -1.87 14.14 2.91
CA SER A 83 -3.03 15.02 3.06
C SER A 83 -3.57 14.98 4.49
N LEU A 84 -3.93 16.15 5.04
CA LEU A 84 -4.43 16.30 6.42
C LEU A 84 -5.87 15.81 6.61
N ASN A 85 -6.34 14.88 5.76
CA ASN A 85 -7.64 14.26 5.92
C ASN A 85 -7.64 13.35 7.17
N PRO A 86 -8.51 13.59 8.17
CA PRO A 86 -8.58 12.78 9.38
C PRO A 86 -8.73 11.29 9.13
N GLN A 87 -9.50 10.88 8.13
CA GLN A 87 -9.69 9.47 7.76
C GLN A 87 -8.39 8.80 7.31
N LYS A 88 -7.49 9.55 6.66
CA LYS A 88 -6.18 9.03 6.24
C LYS A 88 -5.15 9.03 7.37
N LEU A 89 -5.30 9.95 8.34
CA LEU A 89 -4.36 10.13 9.44
C LEU A 89 -4.70 9.32 10.68
N ALA A 90 -5.97 8.98 10.90
CA ALA A 90 -6.42 8.22 12.06
C ALA A 90 -6.07 6.73 11.94
N GLY A 91 -5.60 6.15 13.06
CA GLY A 91 -5.47 4.73 13.24
C GLY A 91 -6.77 4.09 13.74
N GLN A 92 -6.80 2.76 13.90
CA GLN A 92 -7.93 2.01 14.46
C GLN A 92 -8.33 2.51 15.87
N CYS A 93 -7.38 3.01 16.64
CA CYS A 93 -7.61 3.59 17.96
C CYS A 93 -8.19 5.02 17.94
N GLY A 94 -8.54 5.57 16.78
CA GLY A 94 -9.03 6.96 16.64
C GLY A 94 -7.97 8.05 16.82
N LYS A 95 -6.75 7.72 17.28
CA LYS A 95 -5.63 8.68 17.40
C LYS A 95 -4.80 8.69 16.13
N LEU A 96 -3.94 9.73 15.95
CA LEU A 96 -3.03 9.78 14.79
C LEU A 96 -2.16 8.51 14.71
N LYS A 97 -1.93 8.04 13.51
CA LYS A 97 -1.14 6.83 13.22
C LYS A 97 0.27 6.94 13.80
N CYS A 98 0.68 5.95 14.58
CA CYS A 98 2.01 5.92 15.19
C CYS A 98 3.16 5.78 14.17
N CYS A 99 2.92 5.15 13.02
CA CYS A 99 3.90 5.05 11.94
C CYS A 99 4.35 6.42 11.41
N LEU A 100 3.51 7.46 11.49
CA LEU A 100 3.88 8.82 11.08
C LEU A 100 5.10 9.39 11.82
N VAL A 101 5.28 9.04 13.09
CA VAL A 101 6.47 9.46 13.85
C VAL A 101 7.62 8.49 13.61
N TYR A 102 7.33 7.22 13.52
CA TYR A 102 8.36 6.19 13.31
C TYR A 102 9.13 6.40 12.00
N GLU A 103 8.41 6.72 10.93
CA GLU A 103 8.99 6.92 9.60
C GLU A 103 9.54 8.34 9.39
N LEU A 104 9.30 9.27 10.33
CA LEU A 104 9.59 10.69 10.16
C LEU A 104 11.06 10.96 9.81
N ASP A 105 11.99 10.34 10.52
CA ASP A 105 13.41 10.57 10.31
C ASP A 105 13.87 10.14 8.93
N THR A 106 13.36 9.02 8.42
CA THR A 106 13.63 8.54 7.06
C THR A 106 13.18 9.56 6.00
N TYR A 107 11.97 10.12 6.18
CA TYR A 107 11.45 11.15 5.28
C TYR A 107 12.25 12.46 5.36
N LEU A 108 12.65 12.87 6.57
CA LEU A 108 13.47 14.07 6.76
C LEU A 108 14.85 13.92 6.12
N ASP A 109 15.46 12.75 6.20
CA ASP A 109 16.76 12.47 5.57
C ASP A 109 16.61 12.45 4.04
N ALA A 110 15.64 11.75 3.50
CA ALA A 110 15.37 11.72 2.08
C ALA A 110 15.07 13.13 1.52
N ARG A 111 14.37 13.96 2.29
CA ARG A 111 14.02 15.33 1.88
C ARG A 111 15.23 16.27 1.78
N LYS A 112 16.34 15.98 2.45
CA LYS A 112 17.57 16.80 2.35
C LYS A 112 18.12 16.86 0.93
N ASP A 113 17.90 15.82 0.14
CA ASP A 113 18.34 15.72 -1.24
C ASP A 113 17.53 16.59 -2.22
N PHE A 114 16.33 17.02 -1.81
CA PHE A 114 15.43 17.75 -2.69
C PHE A 114 15.81 19.24 -2.81
N PRO A 115 15.80 19.80 -4.02
CA PRO A 115 15.99 21.22 -4.22
C PRO A 115 14.76 22.01 -3.74
N ARG A 116 14.99 23.19 -3.22
CA ARG A 116 13.90 24.11 -2.86
C ARG A 116 13.41 24.81 -4.12
N VAL A 117 12.31 24.37 -4.68
CA VAL A 117 11.65 25.00 -5.82
C VAL A 117 10.73 26.10 -5.31
N ARG A 118 11.12 27.37 -5.47
CA ARG A 118 10.29 28.54 -5.13
C ARG A 118 9.69 29.18 -6.36
N GLU A 119 10.39 29.09 -7.47
CA GLU A 119 10.02 29.67 -8.76
C GLU A 119 9.66 28.56 -9.74
N PRO A 120 8.79 28.84 -10.72
CA PRO A 120 8.49 27.86 -11.76
C PRO A 120 9.75 27.50 -12.58
N LEU A 121 9.83 26.27 -13.04
CA LEU A 121 10.88 25.85 -13.95
C LEU A 121 10.62 26.45 -15.32
N GLN A 122 11.55 27.29 -15.81
CA GLN A 122 11.43 27.92 -17.10
C GLN A 122 12.01 27.02 -18.18
N THR A 123 11.19 26.71 -19.19
CA THR A 123 11.61 25.99 -20.41
C THR A 123 11.22 26.76 -21.63
N VAL A 124 11.65 26.30 -22.79
CA VAL A 124 11.26 26.92 -24.09
C VAL A 124 9.76 26.72 -24.32
N ASP A 125 9.19 25.60 -23.87
CA ASP A 125 7.79 25.25 -24.02
C ASP A 125 6.85 26.01 -23.04
N GLY A 126 7.40 26.66 -22.00
CA GLY A 126 6.62 27.39 -20.99
C GLY A 126 7.15 27.21 -19.58
N ASP A 127 6.39 27.74 -18.62
CA ASP A 127 6.71 27.67 -17.22
C ASP A 127 5.99 26.48 -16.56
N TYR A 128 6.71 25.74 -15.70
CA TYR A 128 6.20 24.56 -15.02
C TYR A 128 6.23 24.74 -13.52
N TYR A 129 5.09 24.50 -12.90
CA TYR A 129 4.86 24.67 -11.45
C TYR A 129 4.93 23.33 -10.73
N LEU A 130 5.56 23.30 -9.56
CA LEU A 130 5.59 22.12 -8.71
C LEU A 130 4.20 21.86 -8.11
N VAL A 131 3.64 20.68 -8.35
CA VAL A 131 2.32 20.27 -7.83
C VAL A 131 2.46 19.29 -6.67
N LYS A 132 3.32 18.28 -6.81
CA LYS A 132 3.49 17.22 -5.84
C LYS A 132 4.95 16.73 -5.83
N THR A 133 5.39 16.31 -4.65
CA THR A 133 6.68 15.66 -4.46
C THR A 133 6.46 14.25 -3.93
N ASP A 134 7.12 13.26 -4.50
CA ASP A 134 7.21 11.93 -3.92
C ASP A 134 8.63 11.75 -3.38
N ILE A 135 8.74 11.79 -2.05
CA ILE A 135 10.02 11.86 -1.37
C ILE A 135 10.81 10.56 -1.52
N LEU A 136 10.15 9.40 -1.38
CA LEU A 136 10.84 8.12 -1.38
C LEU A 136 11.18 7.63 -2.80
N SER A 137 10.35 7.95 -3.81
CA SER A 137 10.64 7.66 -5.22
C SER A 137 11.59 8.68 -5.86
N ARG A 138 12.00 9.73 -5.12
CA ARG A 138 12.85 10.84 -5.62
C ARG A 138 12.28 11.51 -6.86
N THR A 139 10.94 11.63 -6.94
CA THR A 139 10.23 12.16 -8.09
C THR A 139 9.47 13.42 -7.71
N MET A 140 9.55 14.45 -8.56
CA MET A 140 8.81 15.70 -8.44
C MET A 140 7.86 15.85 -9.63
N TRP A 141 6.61 16.19 -9.36
CA TRP A 141 5.57 16.32 -10.38
C TRP A 141 5.30 17.78 -10.70
N PHE A 142 5.42 18.13 -11.95
CA PHE A 142 5.24 19.49 -12.46
C PHE A 142 4.04 19.55 -13.41
N SER A 143 3.32 20.67 -13.38
CA SER A 143 2.23 20.98 -14.31
C SER A 143 2.43 22.37 -14.92
N THR A 144 1.86 22.58 -16.09
CA THR A 144 1.83 23.91 -16.75
C THR A 144 0.88 24.87 -16.02
N ASP A 145 -0.14 24.34 -15.33
CA ASP A 145 -1.12 25.13 -14.61
C ASP A 145 -0.91 25.01 -13.10
N PRO A 146 -0.76 26.13 -12.35
CA PRO A 146 -0.51 26.09 -10.91
C PRO A 146 -1.71 25.56 -10.08
N HIS A 147 -2.93 25.61 -10.63
CA HIS A 147 -4.16 25.22 -9.95
C HIS A 147 -4.79 23.92 -10.46
N SER A 148 -4.26 23.37 -11.53
CA SER A 148 -4.78 22.15 -12.14
C SER A 148 -3.78 21.00 -12.00
N GLN A 149 -4.29 19.82 -11.69
CA GLN A 149 -3.50 18.58 -11.72
C GLN A 149 -3.49 17.91 -13.09
N ALA A 150 -3.91 18.65 -14.14
CA ALA A 150 -3.86 18.15 -15.51
C ALA A 150 -2.42 18.20 -16.05
N ASN A 151 -2.10 17.29 -16.95
CA ASN A 151 -0.79 17.22 -17.62
C ASN A 151 0.43 17.19 -16.69
N MET A 152 0.33 16.50 -15.56
CA MET A 152 1.44 16.34 -14.63
C MET A 152 2.56 15.51 -15.29
N ARG A 153 3.78 16.04 -15.25
CA ARG A 153 4.98 15.36 -15.73
C ARG A 153 5.90 15.02 -14.56
N PRO A 154 6.29 13.75 -14.39
CA PRO A 154 7.25 13.34 -13.37
C PRO A 154 8.69 13.70 -13.82
N LEU A 155 9.48 14.19 -12.87
CA LEU A 155 10.89 14.49 -13.06
C LEU A 155 11.70 13.95 -11.89
N GLY A 156 12.84 13.34 -12.18
CA GLY A 156 13.80 12.96 -11.16
C GLY A 156 14.47 14.18 -10.51
N VAL A 157 14.79 14.06 -9.23
CA VAL A 157 15.40 15.14 -8.42
C VAL A 157 16.67 15.70 -9.07
N ASP A 158 17.50 14.85 -9.66
CA ASP A 158 18.78 15.28 -10.24
C ASP A 158 18.54 16.15 -11.47
N ARG A 159 17.58 15.78 -12.32
CA ARG A 159 17.19 16.60 -13.48
C ARG A 159 16.60 17.95 -13.06
N VAL A 160 15.79 17.98 -12.03
CA VAL A 160 15.26 19.23 -11.48
C VAL A 160 16.40 20.16 -11.01
N LYS A 161 17.43 19.60 -10.34
CA LYS A 161 18.61 20.37 -9.92
C LYS A 161 19.38 20.95 -11.12
N GLU A 162 19.49 20.21 -12.22
CA GLU A 162 20.13 20.67 -13.44
C GLU A 162 19.35 21.84 -14.08
N ILE A 163 18.02 21.70 -14.20
CA ILE A 163 17.16 22.73 -14.77
C ILE A 163 17.23 24.01 -13.92
N ILE A 164 17.18 23.88 -12.60
CA ILE A 164 17.30 25.03 -11.69
C ILE A 164 18.65 25.74 -11.90
N ARG A 165 19.76 25.00 -12.02
CA ARG A 165 21.08 25.56 -12.26
C ARG A 165 21.17 26.25 -13.62
N ALA A 166 20.54 25.71 -14.67
CA ALA A 166 20.46 26.32 -16.00
C ALA A 166 19.64 27.61 -15.94
N ASN A 167 18.48 27.62 -15.32
CA ASN A 167 17.62 28.78 -15.16
C ASN A 167 18.29 29.90 -14.36
N GLN A 168 19.06 29.57 -13.32
CA GLN A 168 19.87 30.56 -12.58
C GLN A 168 20.95 31.20 -13.42
N LYS A 169 21.44 30.52 -14.45
CA LYS A 169 22.39 31.07 -15.46
C LYS A 169 21.68 31.80 -16.60
N GLY A 170 20.35 31.92 -16.56
CA GLY A 170 19.55 32.56 -17.62
C GLY A 170 19.36 31.70 -18.88
N GLN A 171 19.71 30.43 -18.83
CA GLN A 171 19.51 29.47 -19.90
C GLN A 171 18.20 28.74 -19.75
N LYS A 172 17.32 28.84 -20.77
CA LYS A 172 16.09 28.05 -20.82
C LYS A 172 16.40 26.68 -21.42
N VAL A 173 15.89 25.64 -20.80
CA VAL A 173 16.05 24.25 -21.23
C VAL A 173 14.99 23.91 -22.27
N ASP A 174 15.37 23.26 -23.39
CA ASP A 174 14.47 22.97 -24.51
C ASP A 174 13.32 22.04 -24.11
N ARG A 175 13.58 21.02 -23.30
CA ARG A 175 12.56 20.04 -22.85
C ARG A 175 12.68 19.73 -21.38
N LEU A 176 11.52 19.55 -20.74
CA LEU A 176 11.43 19.21 -19.33
C LEU A 176 11.96 17.81 -19.04
N ALA A 177 11.55 16.82 -19.83
CA ALA A 177 11.95 15.42 -19.67
C ALA A 177 13.00 15.05 -20.71
N ASP A 178 14.13 14.51 -20.26
CA ASP A 178 14.91 13.60 -21.09
C ASP A 178 14.07 12.33 -21.31
N VAL A 179 14.09 11.81 -22.53
CA VAL A 179 13.27 10.70 -23.05
C VAL A 179 13.43 9.37 -22.26
N SER A 180 14.24 9.34 -21.24
CA SER A 180 14.64 8.13 -20.53
C SER A 180 14.05 7.93 -19.13
N PHE A 181 13.06 8.72 -18.70
CA PHE A 181 12.26 8.35 -17.55
C PHE A 181 11.01 7.62 -18.02
N GLU A 182 11.19 6.46 -18.65
CA GLU A 182 10.20 5.42 -18.49
C GLU A 182 10.27 5.04 -17.01
N PRO A 183 9.20 5.23 -16.21
CA PRO A 183 9.14 4.54 -14.93
C PRO A 183 9.32 3.07 -15.30
N GLU A 184 10.43 2.46 -14.87
CA GLU A 184 10.46 1.02 -14.83
C GLU A 184 9.16 0.65 -14.13
N SER A 185 8.23 0.15 -14.90
CA SER A 185 7.10 -0.58 -14.38
C SER A 185 7.73 -1.85 -13.79
N ASP A 186 8.32 -1.70 -12.61
CA ASP A 186 8.34 -2.77 -11.64
C ASP A 186 6.88 -3.07 -11.32
N GLU A 187 6.16 -3.58 -12.32
CA GLU A 187 5.11 -4.50 -12.01
C GLU A 187 5.84 -5.59 -11.24
N PRO A 188 5.66 -5.65 -9.92
CA PRO A 188 6.22 -6.76 -9.18
C PRO A 188 5.65 -7.97 -9.89
N THR A 189 6.47 -8.66 -10.67
CA THR A 189 6.20 -10.01 -11.05
C THR A 189 6.13 -10.75 -9.73
N PHE A 190 4.96 -10.73 -9.12
CA PHE A 190 4.62 -11.67 -8.07
C PHE A 190 4.70 -13.02 -8.74
N ALA A 191 5.91 -13.58 -8.80
CA ALA A 191 6.07 -15.00 -8.91
C ALA A 191 5.35 -15.52 -7.67
N ASP A 192 4.14 -16.06 -7.90
CA ASP A 192 3.36 -16.68 -6.85
C ASP A 192 4.24 -17.69 -6.15
N VAL A 193 4.69 -17.36 -4.94
CA VAL A 193 5.49 -18.24 -4.08
C VAL A 193 4.65 -19.45 -3.65
N VAL A 194 3.33 -19.33 -3.72
CA VAL A 194 2.37 -20.43 -3.60
C VAL A 194 2.05 -20.84 -5.04
N GLY A 195 2.78 -21.82 -5.57
CA GLY A 195 2.70 -22.23 -6.96
C GLY A 195 1.28 -22.16 -7.49
N GLU A 196 1.06 -21.29 -8.49
CA GLU A 196 -0.19 -21.24 -9.22
C GLU A 196 -0.45 -22.62 -9.82
N GLU A 197 -1.22 -23.42 -9.13
CA GLU A 197 -1.99 -24.43 -9.81
C GLU A 197 -3.09 -23.72 -10.60
N SER A 198 -2.71 -23.18 -11.74
CA SER A 198 -3.66 -22.65 -12.70
C SER A 198 -4.69 -23.75 -12.96
N LEU A 199 -5.95 -23.47 -12.66
CA LEU A 199 -7.07 -24.40 -12.94
C LEU A 199 -7.08 -24.84 -14.40
N THR A 200 -6.43 -24.10 -15.30
CA THR A 200 -6.29 -24.39 -16.74
C THR A 200 -5.03 -25.19 -17.09
N ARG A 201 -4.17 -25.54 -16.12
CA ARG A 201 -2.93 -26.33 -16.36
C ARG A 201 -3.19 -27.64 -17.09
N PHE A 202 -4.31 -28.27 -16.81
CA PHE A 202 -4.71 -29.53 -17.45
C PHE A 202 -5.37 -29.35 -18.83
N ASP A 203 -5.87 -28.16 -19.16
CA ASP A 203 -6.52 -27.89 -20.45
C ASP A 203 -5.51 -27.79 -21.59
N LYS A 204 -4.32 -27.20 -21.34
CA LYS A 204 -3.22 -27.16 -22.31
C LYS A 204 -2.72 -28.56 -22.68
N GLN A 205 -2.75 -29.52 -21.74
CA GLN A 205 -2.40 -30.93 -22.05
C GLN A 205 -3.48 -31.64 -22.86
N ARG A 206 -4.76 -31.27 -22.70
CA ARG A 206 -5.86 -31.83 -23.49
C ARG A 206 -5.84 -31.38 -24.95
N GLU A 207 -5.49 -30.13 -25.23
CA GLU A 207 -5.35 -29.63 -26.60
C GLU A 207 -4.16 -30.30 -27.35
N GLY A 208 -3.04 -30.50 -26.70
CA GLY A 208 -1.89 -31.24 -27.28
C GLY A 208 -2.22 -32.69 -27.61
N ARG A 209 -3.02 -33.39 -26.80
CA ARG A 209 -3.49 -34.73 -27.05
C ARG A 209 -4.53 -34.82 -28.18
N ARG A 210 -5.41 -33.85 -28.34
CA ARG A 210 -6.38 -33.77 -29.43
C ARG A 210 -5.71 -33.55 -30.79
N LYS A 211 -4.68 -32.68 -30.87
CA LYS A 211 -3.91 -32.45 -32.11
C LYS A 211 -3.12 -33.69 -32.54
N ASN A 212 -2.55 -34.47 -31.63
CA ASN A 212 -1.83 -35.70 -31.95
C ASN A 212 -2.76 -36.86 -32.32
N ARG A 213 -4.01 -36.89 -31.83
CA ARG A 213 -4.99 -37.92 -32.20
C ARG A 213 -5.56 -37.69 -33.59
N LYS A 214 -5.71 -36.43 -34.06
CA LYS A 214 -6.11 -36.09 -35.42
C LYS A 214 -5.01 -36.38 -36.46
N LYS A 215 -3.73 -36.31 -36.08
CA LYS A 215 -2.63 -36.65 -37.01
C LYS A 215 -2.38 -38.16 -37.18
N LYS A 216 -2.87 -39.01 -36.27
CA LYS A 216 -2.71 -40.47 -36.36
C LYS A 216 -3.87 -41.19 -37.05
N GLY A 217 -5.01 -40.49 -37.38
CA GLY A 217 -6.20 -41.03 -38.00
C GLY A 217 -6.25 -40.90 -39.53
N GLY A 218 -5.23 -40.37 -40.18
CA GLY A 218 -5.26 -40.04 -41.61
C GLY A 218 -4.23 -40.80 -42.44
N ARG A 219 -4.21 -42.11 -42.38
CA ARG A 219 -3.52 -42.97 -43.40
C ARG A 219 -4.00 -44.39 -43.27
N LYS A 220 -4.95 -44.76 -44.13
CA LYS A 220 -5.12 -46.09 -44.75
C LYS A 220 -6.31 -46.03 -45.71
N GLY A 221 -6.02 -46.00 -46.98
CA GLY A 221 -6.35 -47.03 -47.94
C GLY A 221 -7.68 -46.81 -48.67
N ALA A 222 -7.64 -46.32 -49.88
CA ALA A 222 -8.60 -46.67 -50.92
C ALA A 222 -8.25 -48.11 -51.44
N PRO A 223 -9.12 -48.86 -52.10
CA PRO A 223 -9.70 -48.45 -53.36
C PRO A 223 -11.12 -49.06 -53.74
N GLU A 224 -11.71 -48.43 -54.76
CA GLU A 224 -12.55 -48.98 -55.85
C GLU A 224 -13.82 -49.82 -55.60
N GLY A 225 -14.90 -49.36 -56.30
CA GLY A 225 -16.05 -50.21 -56.62
C GLY A 225 -17.36 -49.44 -56.78
N GLN A 226 -17.62 -48.90 -58.00
CA GLN A 226 -18.96 -48.65 -58.52
C GLN A 226 -19.74 -49.95 -58.78
N PRO A 227 -21.07 -50.01 -59.05
CA PRO A 227 -21.99 -49.04 -59.62
C PRO A 227 -23.44 -49.01 -59.01
N GLN A 228 -24.20 -48.07 -59.50
CA GLN A 228 -25.66 -47.86 -59.41
C GLN A 228 -26.48 -49.09 -59.90
N PRO A 229 -27.91 -49.13 -59.86
CA PRO A 229 -28.86 -48.02 -59.83
C PRO A 229 -30.22 -48.29 -59.11
N SER A 230 -31.09 -47.27 -59.17
CA SER A 230 -32.58 -47.25 -59.25
C SER A 230 -33.41 -47.60 -57.98
N GLY A 231 -34.28 -46.76 -57.63
CA GLY A 231 -35.67 -46.72 -57.96
C GLY A 231 -36.58 -46.20 -56.91
N ALA A 232 -37.30 -45.12 -57.27
CA ALA A 232 -38.73 -44.84 -57.06
C ALA A 232 -39.37 -44.80 -55.69
N SER A 233 -39.96 -43.61 -55.51
CA SER A 233 -41.05 -43.21 -54.63
C SER A 233 -42.29 -44.16 -54.68
N PRO A 234 -43.28 -44.04 -53.82
CA PRO A 234 -44.09 -42.81 -53.67
C PRO A 234 -44.04 -42.15 -52.27
#